data_be69d45c3a7dd3035bc30cb424df00a7
#
_entry.id   be69d45c3a7dd3035bc30cb424df00a7
#
_cell.length_a   1.000
_cell.length_b   1.000
_cell.length_c   1.000
_cell.angle_alpha   90.00
_cell.angle_beta   90.00
_cell.angle_gamma   90.00
#
_symmetry.space_group_name_H-M   'P 1'
#
loop_
_entity.id
_entity.type
_entity.pdbx_description
1 polymer ?
#
loop_
_entity_poly.entity_id
_entity_poly.type
_entity_poly.pdbx_seq_one_letter_code
_entity_poly.pdbx_strand_id
1 'polypeptide(L)'
;MNKYSITAAAMTLMAALSSMAVAAENDIIKVDIQKSIQGINVAVTAKTDTVLIKNIDVNRGKCPLLTKGTITYQGKRLEGWIAQGATFTPTTMHFADGLTWHFGHTYLQPPAGVVCSFLEARVFTDQGTFTVSE
;
A
#
# COMPACT_ATOMS: atom_id res chain seq x y z
N MET A 1 -11.30 -38.56 -4.52
CA MET A 1 -10.60 -37.88 -3.42
C MET A 1 -9.25 -37.32 -3.85
N ASN A 2 -8.43 -38.09 -4.48
CA ASN A 2 -7.11 -37.67 -4.91
C ASN A 2 -7.17 -36.49 -5.90
N LYS A 3 -8.23 -36.42 -6.69
CA LYS A 3 -8.41 -35.35 -7.67
C LYS A 3 -8.41 -33.98 -7.01
N TYR A 4 -9.11 -33.88 -5.88
CA TYR A 4 -9.22 -32.59 -5.18
C TYR A 4 -7.89 -32.18 -4.57
N SER A 5 -7.14 -33.11 -4.03
CA SER A 5 -5.84 -32.82 -3.45
C SER A 5 -4.86 -32.31 -4.49
N ILE A 6 -4.85 -32.92 -5.67
CA ILE A 6 -3.98 -32.48 -6.77
C ILE A 6 -4.35 -31.08 -7.24
N THR A 7 -5.65 -30.82 -7.40
CA THR A 7 -6.13 -29.51 -7.82
C THR A 7 -5.77 -28.43 -6.81
N ALA A 8 -5.95 -28.73 -5.54
CA ALA A 8 -5.61 -27.79 -4.46
C ALA A 8 -4.10 -27.48 -4.46
N ALA A 9 -3.26 -28.49 -4.68
CA ALA A 9 -1.82 -28.28 -4.73
C ALA A 9 -1.43 -27.35 -5.89
N ALA A 10 -2.04 -27.53 -7.06
CA ALA A 10 -1.77 -26.68 -8.20
C ALA A 10 -2.20 -25.23 -7.94
N MET A 11 -3.34 -25.02 -7.32
CA MET A 11 -3.81 -23.70 -6.96
C MET A 11 -2.91 -23.03 -5.92
N THR A 12 -2.42 -23.81 -4.96
CA THR A 12 -1.49 -23.31 -3.96
C THR A 12 -0.20 -22.81 -4.61
N LEU A 13 0.29 -23.53 -5.58
CA LEU A 13 1.49 -23.13 -6.31
C LEU A 13 1.28 -21.80 -7.04
N MET A 14 0.13 -21.62 -7.71
CA MET A 14 -0.18 -20.36 -8.37
C MET A 14 -0.30 -19.22 -7.38
N ALA A 15 -0.90 -19.45 -6.23
CA ALA A 15 -0.99 -18.44 -5.18
C ALA A 15 0.41 -18.05 -4.67
N ALA A 16 1.34 -19.00 -4.57
CA ALA A 16 2.70 -18.71 -4.18
C ALA A 16 3.43 -17.84 -5.20
N LEU A 17 3.14 -18.00 -6.49
CA LEU A 17 3.72 -17.16 -7.54
C LEU A 17 3.22 -15.73 -7.50
N SER A 18 2.04 -15.48 -6.96
CA SER A 18 1.48 -14.15 -6.82
C SER A 18 1.65 -13.57 -5.42
N SER A 19 2.58 -14.11 -4.63
CA SER A 19 2.76 -13.76 -3.22
C SER A 19 3.47 -12.44 -2.99
N MET A 20 3.25 -11.43 -3.84
CA MET A 20 3.72 -10.06 -3.63
C MET A 20 2.77 -9.26 -2.75
N ALA A 21 1.68 -9.87 -2.31
CA ALA A 21 0.66 -9.23 -1.50
C ALA A 21 0.70 -9.74 -0.07
N VAL A 22 0.47 -8.83 0.87
CA VAL A 22 0.25 -9.13 2.28
C VAL A 22 -1.08 -8.54 2.66
N ALA A 23 -1.92 -9.30 3.35
CA ALA A 23 -3.23 -8.82 3.77
C ALA A 23 -3.44 -9.10 5.26
N ALA A 24 -4.11 -8.16 5.94
CA ALA A 24 -4.51 -8.30 7.32
C ALA A 24 -5.77 -7.49 7.57
N GLU A 25 -6.53 -7.86 8.60
CA GLU A 25 -7.75 -7.14 8.92
C GLU A 25 -8.11 -7.24 10.40
N ASN A 26 -8.87 -6.27 10.87
CA ASN A 26 -9.54 -6.29 12.16
C ASN A 26 -11.04 -6.02 11.94
N ASP A 27 -11.78 -5.66 12.97
CA ASP A 27 -13.21 -5.38 12.84
C ASP A 27 -13.49 -4.03 12.17
N ILE A 28 -12.50 -3.17 12.08
CA ILE A 28 -12.65 -1.79 11.61
C ILE A 28 -12.24 -1.66 10.15
N ILE A 29 -11.09 -2.21 9.78
CA ILE A 29 -10.53 -2.08 8.44
C ILE A 29 -9.89 -3.38 7.99
N LYS A 30 -9.81 -3.52 6.67
CA LYS A 30 -8.98 -4.52 6.00
C LYS A 30 -7.87 -3.79 5.26
N VAL A 31 -6.65 -4.27 5.37
CA VAL A 31 -5.48 -3.66 4.72
C VAL A 31 -4.82 -4.69 3.82
N ASP A 32 -4.67 -4.34 2.57
CA ASP A 32 -3.95 -5.14 1.57
C ASP A 32 -2.70 -4.39 1.14
N ILE A 33 -1.57 -5.05 1.24
CA ILE A 33 -0.28 -4.49 0.83
C ILE A 33 0.16 -5.17 -0.45
N GLN A 34 0.42 -4.38 -1.48
CA GLN A 34 0.99 -4.88 -2.73
C GLN A 34 2.36 -4.27 -2.93
N LYS A 35 3.34 -5.14 -3.18
CA LYS A 35 4.74 -4.74 -3.37
C LYS A 35 5.08 -4.81 -4.83
N SER A 36 5.79 -3.80 -5.31
CA SER A 36 6.31 -3.75 -6.67
C SER A 36 7.69 -3.13 -6.67
N ILE A 37 8.35 -3.17 -7.81
CA ILE A 37 9.66 -2.52 -7.94
C ILE A 37 9.55 -0.99 -7.86
N GLN A 38 8.36 -0.45 -8.07
CA GLN A 38 8.14 1.00 -8.00
C GLN A 38 7.77 1.48 -6.60
N GLY A 39 7.38 0.55 -5.72
CA GLY A 39 7.00 0.93 -4.37
C GLY A 39 5.99 0.00 -3.75
N ILE A 40 5.27 0.54 -2.80
CA ILE A 40 4.32 -0.21 -1.97
C ILE A 40 2.97 0.47 -2.06
N ASN A 41 1.94 -0.32 -2.39
CA ASN A 41 0.56 0.17 -2.39
C ASN A 41 -0.14 -0.35 -1.15
N VAL A 42 -0.76 0.56 -0.42
CA VAL A 42 -1.55 0.23 0.77
C VAL A 42 -3.01 0.46 0.44
N ALA A 43 -3.77 -0.60 0.31
CA ALA A 43 -5.20 -0.54 0.03
C ALA A 43 -5.97 -0.79 1.32
N VAL A 44 -6.83 0.14 1.69
CA VAL A 44 -7.63 0.06 2.91
C VAL A 44 -9.10 -0.03 2.53
N THR A 45 -9.80 -0.98 3.13
CA THR A 45 -11.24 -1.15 2.97
C THR A 45 -11.89 -0.97 4.34
N ALA A 46 -12.91 -0.11 4.41
CA ALA A 46 -13.63 0.10 5.64
C ALA A 46 -14.62 -1.05 5.90
N LYS A 47 -14.59 -1.58 7.10
CA LYS A 47 -15.46 -2.68 7.54
C LYS A 47 -16.49 -2.22 8.55
N THR A 48 -16.49 -0.97 8.91
CA THR A 48 -17.44 -0.34 9.83
C THR A 48 -18.16 0.80 9.10
N ASP A 49 -19.26 1.28 9.67
CA ASP A 49 -20.09 2.30 9.02
C ASP A 49 -19.33 3.56 8.69
N THR A 50 -18.43 3.98 9.56
CA THR A 50 -17.61 5.17 9.35
C THR A 50 -16.29 5.01 10.08
N VAL A 51 -15.20 5.32 9.40
CA VAL A 51 -13.86 5.36 9.98
C VAL A 51 -13.09 6.51 9.37
N LEU A 52 -12.36 7.25 10.20
CA LEU A 52 -11.45 8.30 9.74
C LEU A 52 -10.04 7.73 9.68
N ILE A 53 -9.47 7.71 8.49
CA ILE A 53 -8.06 7.35 8.31
C ILE A 53 -7.25 8.62 8.54
N LYS A 54 -6.55 8.68 9.66
CA LYS A 54 -5.83 9.88 10.08
C LYS A 54 -4.45 9.99 9.45
N ASN A 55 -3.80 8.86 9.27
CA ASN A 55 -2.48 8.79 8.66
C ASN A 55 -2.16 7.34 8.30
N ILE A 56 -1.23 7.17 7.38
CA ILE A 56 -0.64 5.87 7.06
C ILE A 56 0.85 6.09 6.95
N ASP A 57 1.66 5.28 7.62
CA ASP A 57 3.09 5.26 7.36
C ASP A 57 3.54 3.85 6.97
N VAL A 58 4.60 3.80 6.19
CA VAL A 58 5.23 2.57 5.75
C VAL A 58 6.67 2.60 6.21
N ASN A 59 7.11 1.50 6.84
CA ASN A 59 8.45 1.37 7.38
C ASN A 59 8.81 2.54 8.32
N ARG A 60 7.83 2.97 9.13
CA ARG A 60 7.99 4.07 10.08
C ARG A 60 8.45 5.37 9.42
N GLY A 61 7.90 5.65 8.23
CA GLY A 61 8.22 6.85 7.48
C GLY A 61 9.42 6.75 6.57
N LYS A 62 10.14 5.65 6.57
CA LYS A 62 11.29 5.47 5.68
C LYS A 62 10.89 5.30 4.23
N CYS A 63 9.65 4.90 3.99
CA CYS A 63 9.09 4.80 2.65
C CYS A 63 8.07 5.93 2.50
N PRO A 64 8.40 7.01 1.79
CA PRO A 64 7.57 8.20 1.77
C PRO A 64 6.27 8.01 0.97
N LEU A 65 5.25 8.76 1.34
CA LEU A 65 4.00 8.83 0.60
C LEU A 65 4.26 9.46 -0.76
N LEU A 66 3.62 8.91 -1.78
CA LEU A 66 3.67 9.44 -3.14
C LEU A 66 2.32 10.01 -3.53
N THR A 67 2.35 11.13 -4.24
CA THR A 67 1.14 11.71 -4.85
C THR A 67 1.38 11.90 -6.34
N LYS A 68 0.32 11.95 -7.12
CA LYS A 68 0.43 12.28 -8.53
C LYS A 68 0.84 13.74 -8.68
N GLY A 69 1.84 13.98 -9.51
CA GLY A 69 2.34 15.30 -9.76
C GLY A 69 3.04 15.39 -11.09
N THR A 70 3.42 16.61 -11.44
CA THR A 70 4.16 16.90 -12.67
C THR A 70 5.56 17.32 -12.31
N ILE A 71 6.54 16.71 -12.96
CA ILE A 71 7.95 17.08 -12.82
C ILE A 71 8.52 17.44 -14.17
N THR A 72 9.51 18.32 -14.18
CA THR A 72 10.24 18.68 -15.40
C THR A 72 11.57 17.93 -15.38
N TYR A 73 11.78 17.14 -16.42
CA TYR A 73 13.00 16.38 -16.58
C TYR A 73 13.53 16.57 -18.01
N GLN A 74 14.73 17.07 -18.14
CA GLN A 74 15.36 17.36 -19.43
C GLN A 74 14.45 18.24 -20.34
N GLY A 75 13.84 19.23 -19.75
CA GLY A 75 12.95 20.14 -20.48
C GLY A 75 11.56 19.60 -20.80
N LYS A 76 11.26 18.38 -20.40
CA LYS A 76 9.95 17.77 -20.66
C LYS A 76 9.15 17.68 -19.36
N ARG A 77 7.85 17.90 -19.47
CA ARG A 77 6.93 17.74 -18.35
C ARG A 77 6.45 16.29 -18.33
N LEU A 78 6.69 15.63 -17.20
CA LEU A 78 6.29 14.24 -17.00
C LEU A 78 5.34 14.16 -15.83
N GLU A 79 4.28 13.40 -15.99
CA GLU A 79 3.36 13.08 -14.89
C GLU A 79 3.77 11.77 -14.25
N GLY A 80 3.64 11.71 -12.94
CA GLY A 80 3.96 10.50 -12.22
C GLY A 80 3.77 10.64 -10.72
N TRP A 81 4.23 9.63 -10.01
CA TRP A 81 4.15 9.60 -8.55
C TRP A 81 5.40 10.23 -7.96
N ILE A 82 5.21 11.23 -7.11
CA ILE A 82 6.30 11.98 -6.51
C ILE A 82 6.14 12.04 -4.99
N ALA A 83 7.26 12.02 -4.28
CA ALA A 83 7.28 12.09 -2.82
C ALA A 83 7.37 13.54 -2.32
N GLN A 84 8.02 14.40 -3.08
CA GLN A 84 8.25 15.78 -2.64
C GLN A 84 6.94 16.53 -2.50
N GLY A 85 6.72 17.09 -1.32
CA GLY A 85 5.50 17.84 -1.02
C GLY A 85 4.27 16.97 -0.75
N ALA A 86 4.43 15.65 -0.78
CA ALA A 86 3.30 14.75 -0.49
C ALA A 86 2.98 14.78 1.00
N THR A 87 1.73 15.03 1.32
CA THR A 87 1.22 15.04 2.69
C THR A 87 -0.01 14.16 2.75
N PHE A 88 -0.16 13.41 3.83
CA PHE A 88 -1.34 12.59 4.02
C PHE A 88 -2.53 13.49 4.35
N THR A 89 -3.63 13.30 3.64
CA THR A 89 -4.88 13.99 3.91
C THR A 89 -5.80 13.05 4.67
N PRO A 90 -6.19 13.37 5.92
CA PRO A 90 -7.14 12.55 6.66
C PRO A 90 -8.42 12.34 5.84
N THR A 91 -8.88 11.11 5.76
CA THR A 91 -9.96 10.73 4.87
C THR A 91 -10.99 9.89 5.62
N THR A 92 -12.26 10.31 5.54
CA THR A 92 -13.36 9.53 6.10
C THR A 92 -13.81 8.48 5.10
N MET A 93 -13.91 7.24 5.55
CA MET A 93 -14.39 6.13 4.74
C MET A 93 -15.66 5.57 5.34
N HIS A 94 -16.55 5.12 4.48
CA HIS A 94 -17.80 4.47 4.85
C HIS A 94 -17.72 2.99 4.57
N PHE A 95 -18.65 2.23 5.08
CA PHE A 95 -18.66 0.77 4.93
C PHE A 95 -18.46 0.36 3.49
N ALA A 96 -17.51 -0.55 3.27
CA ALA A 96 -17.14 -1.11 1.98
C ALA A 96 -16.38 -0.16 1.04
N ASP A 97 -16.15 1.10 1.44
CA ASP A 97 -15.27 1.98 0.68
C ASP A 97 -13.84 1.43 0.68
N GLY A 98 -13.19 1.53 -0.47
CA GLY A 98 -11.79 1.14 -0.61
C GLY A 98 -10.97 2.25 -1.22
N LEU A 99 -9.82 2.54 -0.63
CA LEU A 99 -8.87 3.54 -1.14
C LEU A 99 -7.47 2.97 -1.11
N THR A 100 -6.64 3.40 -2.05
CA THR A 100 -5.25 2.97 -2.15
C THR A 100 -4.32 4.17 -2.06
N TRP A 101 -3.30 4.05 -1.21
CA TRP A 101 -2.22 5.02 -1.10
C TRP A 101 -0.93 4.39 -1.59
N HIS A 102 -0.06 5.20 -2.19
CA HIS A 102 1.18 4.75 -2.82
C HIS A 102 2.37 5.30 -2.06
N PHE A 103 3.35 4.44 -1.81
CA PHE A 103 4.56 4.79 -1.07
C PHE A 103 5.79 4.31 -1.83
N GLY A 104 6.88 5.06 -1.75
CA GLY A 104 8.11 4.61 -2.39
C GLY A 104 9.05 5.76 -2.74
N HIS A 105 10.05 5.43 -3.53
CA HIS A 105 10.96 6.40 -4.11
C HIS A 105 10.82 6.37 -5.62
N THR A 106 10.81 7.52 -6.23
CA THR A 106 10.73 7.61 -7.69
C THR A 106 12.12 7.64 -8.30
N TYR A 107 12.22 7.24 -9.56
CA TYR A 107 13.49 7.28 -10.27
C TYR A 107 14.02 8.70 -10.45
N LEU A 108 13.13 9.67 -10.45
CA LEU A 108 13.48 11.06 -10.75
C LEU A 108 13.78 11.89 -9.51
N GLN A 109 13.66 11.29 -8.33
CA GLN A 109 13.90 11.97 -7.05
C GLN A 109 14.99 11.23 -6.28
N PRO A 110 15.94 11.97 -5.70
CA PRO A 110 16.93 11.36 -4.82
C PRO A 110 16.28 10.79 -3.55
N PRO A 111 16.84 9.69 -2.99
CA PRO A 111 17.98 8.96 -3.51
C PRO A 111 17.59 8.01 -4.64
N ALA A 112 18.16 8.24 -5.83
CA ALA A 112 17.91 7.38 -6.97
C ALA A 112 18.40 5.96 -6.70
N GLY A 113 17.64 4.97 -7.17
CA GLY A 113 18.00 3.57 -7.01
C GLY A 113 17.63 2.95 -5.67
N VAL A 114 17.12 3.74 -4.73
CA VAL A 114 16.65 3.20 -3.45
C VAL A 114 15.25 2.62 -3.63
N VAL A 115 15.07 1.41 -3.15
CA VAL A 115 13.79 0.69 -3.23
C VAL A 115 13.26 0.50 -1.82
N CYS A 116 11.95 0.69 -1.63
CA CYS A 116 11.31 0.39 -0.37
C CYS A 116 11.08 -1.11 -0.24
N SER A 117 11.72 -1.73 0.74
CA SER A 117 11.43 -3.12 1.11
C SER A 117 10.39 -3.10 2.22
N PHE A 118 9.21 -3.63 1.96
CA PHE A 118 8.14 -3.58 2.93
C PHE A 118 8.48 -4.38 4.18
N LEU A 119 8.41 -3.75 5.32
CA LEU A 119 8.54 -4.38 6.63
C LEU A 119 7.28 -4.19 7.47
N GLU A 120 6.71 -3.00 7.42
CA GLU A 120 5.61 -2.64 8.30
C GLU A 120 4.81 -1.49 7.70
N ALA A 121 3.50 -1.54 7.85
CA ALA A 121 2.63 -0.41 7.57
C ALA A 121 1.74 -0.17 8.78
N ARG A 122 1.55 1.10 9.16
CA ARG A 122 0.66 1.48 10.24
C ARG A 122 -0.44 2.36 9.68
N VAL A 123 -1.67 1.99 9.95
CA VAL A 123 -2.85 2.76 9.58
C VAL A 123 -3.43 3.35 10.86
N PHE A 124 -3.38 4.67 10.99
CA PHE A 124 -3.86 5.38 12.16
C PHE A 124 -5.29 5.83 11.90
N THR A 125 -6.21 5.36 12.73
CA THR A 125 -7.62 5.72 12.60
C THR A 125 -8.13 6.34 13.88
N ASP A 126 -9.33 6.94 13.81
CA ASP A 126 -10.02 7.45 15.00
C ASP A 126 -10.49 6.33 15.94
N GLN A 127 -10.39 5.07 15.51
CA GLN A 127 -10.79 3.91 16.30
C GLN A 127 -9.61 3.00 16.63
N GLY A 128 -8.40 3.52 16.52
CA GLY A 128 -7.18 2.81 16.88
C GLY A 128 -6.19 2.72 15.74
N THR A 129 -5.02 2.20 16.04
CA THR A 129 -3.94 2.02 15.07
C THR A 129 -3.84 0.55 14.69
N PHE A 130 -3.79 0.29 13.40
CA PHE A 130 -3.66 -1.06 12.88
C PHE A 130 -2.30 -1.21 12.19
N THR A 131 -1.53 -2.20 12.62
CA THR A 131 -0.19 -2.45 12.08
C THR A 131 -0.18 -3.76 11.30
N VAL A 132 0.35 -3.69 10.08
CA VAL A 132 0.55 -4.84 9.21
C VAL A 132 2.04 -5.06 9.05
N SER A 133 2.52 -6.26 9.33
CA SER A 133 3.93 -6.61 9.22
C SER A 133 4.15 -7.69 8.18
N GLU A 134 5.35 -7.69 7.63
CA GLU A 134 5.80 -8.75 6.73
C GLU A 134 5.78 -10.11 7.41
#